data_254b8d54888f6d335df6bec475825c1b
#
_entry.id   254b8d54888f6d335df6bec475825c1b
#
_cell.length_a   1.000
_cell.length_b   1.000
_cell.length_c   1.000
_cell.angle_alpha   90.00
_cell.angle_beta   90.00
_cell.angle_gamma   90.00
#
_symmetry.space_group_name_H-M   'P 1'
#
loop_
_entity.id
_entity.type
_entity.pdbx_description
1 polymer ?
#
loop_
_entity_poly.entity_id
_entity_poly.type
_entity_poly.pdbx_seq_one_letter_code
_entity_poly.pdbx_strand_id
1 'polypeptide(L)'
;MTKIIAVDLDEVLAETFRALLKKKKWKFFGTKISWDEAISYKLREVPKFNLTKKRAIFIYVRFLLWAWLRTKIAPVVWAKTKLKEFKKKGYKFHVVTARHFLLRFATGLWLCKNYRHIFQSVVFANFFTRFSTKKSEICKKLWATMIIEDNLENAEECAKEWIKVYLLDKPWNQNYDKKKHKGIIKVNSWADINI
;
A
#
# COMPACT_ATOMS: atom_id res chain seq x y z
N MET A 1 -4.23 -21.94 -16.11
CA MET A 1 -3.87 -21.62 -14.72
C MET A 1 -4.45 -20.26 -14.34
N THR A 2 -5.13 -20.16 -13.20
CA THR A 2 -5.68 -18.87 -12.72
C THR A 2 -4.53 -17.96 -12.30
N LYS A 3 -4.41 -16.77 -12.90
CA LYS A 3 -3.37 -15.80 -12.56
C LYS A 3 -3.80 -15.00 -11.33
N ILE A 4 -3.00 -15.04 -10.28
CA ILE A 4 -3.28 -14.37 -9.00
C ILE A 4 -2.39 -13.14 -8.88
N ILE A 5 -2.99 -12.01 -8.50
CA ILE A 5 -2.31 -10.73 -8.29
C ILE A 5 -2.50 -10.31 -6.83
N ALA A 6 -1.39 -10.10 -6.13
CA ALA A 6 -1.37 -9.42 -4.85
C ALA A 6 -1.42 -7.91 -5.06
N VAL A 7 -2.14 -7.19 -4.20
CA VAL A 7 -2.28 -5.74 -4.29
C VAL A 7 -2.07 -5.15 -2.90
N ASP A 8 -1.14 -4.22 -2.77
CA ASP A 8 -1.02 -3.47 -1.52
C ASP A 8 -2.21 -2.54 -1.30
N LEU A 9 -2.38 -2.07 -0.10
CA LEU A 9 -3.53 -1.28 0.30
C LEU A 9 -3.21 0.22 0.34
N ASP A 10 -2.22 0.60 1.16
CA ASP A 10 -1.91 1.99 1.42
C ASP A 10 -1.12 2.60 0.25
N GLU A 11 -1.59 3.73 -0.28
CA GLU A 11 -1.07 4.42 -1.48
C GLU A 11 -1.11 3.62 -2.79
N VAL A 12 -1.62 2.40 -2.75
CA VAL A 12 -1.90 1.59 -3.93
C VAL A 12 -3.39 1.53 -4.25
N LEU A 13 -4.22 1.18 -3.26
CA LEU A 13 -5.69 1.20 -3.37
C LEU A 13 -6.31 2.42 -2.71
N ALA A 14 -5.72 2.90 -1.62
CA ALA A 14 -6.24 3.94 -0.74
C ALA A 14 -5.23 5.07 -0.56
N GLU A 15 -5.62 6.31 -0.77
CA GLU A 15 -4.80 7.51 -0.54
C GLU A 15 -4.62 7.78 0.96
N THR A 16 -4.06 6.82 1.70
CA THR A 16 -3.98 6.86 3.17
C THR A 16 -3.04 7.95 3.67
N PHE A 17 -1.80 7.96 3.17
CA PHE A 17 -0.78 8.92 3.57
C PHE A 17 -1.13 10.33 3.07
N ARG A 18 -1.65 10.42 1.84
CA ARG A 18 -2.17 11.68 1.30
C ARG A 18 -3.31 12.25 2.15
N ALA A 19 -4.23 11.42 2.63
CA ALA A 19 -5.29 11.83 3.54
C ALA A 19 -4.75 12.26 4.91
N LEU A 20 -3.69 11.61 5.40
CA LEU A 20 -3.00 12.00 6.62
C LEU A 20 -2.41 13.40 6.49
N LEU A 21 -1.70 13.69 5.40
CA LEU A 21 -1.07 15.00 5.17
C LEU A 21 -2.08 16.14 4.99
N LYS A 22 -3.22 15.89 4.34
CA LYS A 22 -4.28 16.89 4.12
C LYS A 22 -4.97 17.37 5.40
N LYS A 23 -4.80 16.70 6.53
CA LYS A 23 -5.55 16.99 7.75
C LYS A 23 -5.00 18.20 8.50
N LYS A 24 -5.60 19.39 8.28
CA LYS A 24 -5.22 20.68 8.88
C LYS A 24 -5.17 20.72 10.43
N LYS A 25 -5.86 19.81 11.12
CA LYS A 25 -6.01 19.79 12.60
C LYS A 25 -4.95 18.97 13.34
N TRP A 26 -3.95 18.43 12.65
CA TRP A 26 -2.91 17.65 13.30
C TRP A 26 -1.81 18.57 13.88
N LYS A 27 -2.16 19.31 14.91
CA LYS A 27 -1.22 20.06 15.77
C LYS A 27 -0.05 19.19 16.30
N PHE A 28 -0.17 17.86 16.15
CA PHE A 28 0.84 16.91 16.61
C PHE A 28 2.14 16.92 15.79
N PHE A 29 2.11 17.39 14.54
CA PHE A 29 3.29 17.43 13.68
C PHE A 29 4.06 18.74 13.75
N GLY A 30 3.47 19.79 14.36
CA GLY A 30 4.11 21.13 14.45
C GLY A 30 4.31 21.82 13.09
N THR A 31 4.45 21.07 12.02
CA THR A 31 4.76 21.55 10.66
C THR A 31 3.88 20.87 9.61
N LYS A 32 3.56 21.60 8.55
CA LYS A 32 2.94 21.04 7.34
C LYS A 32 4.06 20.60 6.40
N ILE A 33 3.89 19.45 5.76
CA ILE A 33 4.72 19.03 4.63
C ILE A 33 3.87 18.90 3.38
N SER A 34 4.45 19.20 2.23
CA SER A 34 3.85 18.91 0.93
C SER A 34 3.95 17.42 0.61
N TRP A 35 3.26 16.99 -0.44
CA TRP A 35 3.36 15.61 -0.93
C TRP A 35 4.78 15.27 -1.37
N ASP A 36 5.46 16.19 -2.06
CA ASP A 36 6.79 15.98 -2.61
C ASP A 36 7.89 15.94 -1.53
N GLU A 37 7.63 16.60 -0.39
CA GLU A 37 8.50 16.53 0.79
C GLU A 37 8.36 15.22 1.59
N ALA A 38 7.39 14.37 1.23
CA ALA A 38 7.16 13.09 1.88
C ALA A 38 8.12 12.01 1.35
N ILE A 39 9.40 12.21 1.55
CA ILE A 39 10.49 11.34 1.08
C ILE A 39 10.50 9.94 1.70
N SER A 40 9.70 9.72 2.73
CA SER A 40 9.50 8.40 3.37
C SER A 40 8.05 8.23 3.80
N TYR A 41 7.50 7.03 3.58
CA TYR A 41 6.21 6.62 4.13
C TYR A 41 6.26 6.39 5.66
N LYS A 42 7.46 6.23 6.23
CA LYS A 42 7.66 6.12 7.68
C LYS A 42 7.69 7.52 8.27
N LEU A 43 6.63 7.95 8.93
CA LEU A 43 6.50 9.30 9.50
C LEU A 43 7.71 9.79 10.30
N ARG A 44 8.42 8.88 10.98
CA ARG A 44 9.61 9.21 11.76
C ARG A 44 10.83 9.59 10.91
N GLU A 45 10.86 9.13 9.66
CA GLU A 45 11.97 9.37 8.73
C GLU A 45 11.77 10.66 7.94
N VAL A 46 10.62 11.31 8.09
CA VAL A 46 10.38 12.65 7.54
C VAL A 46 11.00 13.68 8.49
N PRO A 47 12.12 14.34 8.14
CA PRO A 47 12.92 15.16 9.08
C PRO A 47 12.11 16.25 9.76
N LYS A 48 11.17 16.88 9.05
CA LYS A 48 10.32 17.95 9.58
C LYS A 48 9.39 17.52 10.73
N PHE A 49 9.14 16.22 10.91
CA PHE A 49 8.23 15.75 11.96
C PHE A 49 8.90 15.50 13.31
N ASN A 50 10.19 15.26 13.33
CA ASN A 50 10.97 14.98 14.54
C ASN A 50 10.26 14.05 15.55
N LEU A 51 9.77 12.91 15.07
CA LEU A 51 8.94 11.98 15.83
C LEU A 51 9.75 10.78 16.35
N THR A 52 9.55 10.42 17.62
CA THR A 52 10.00 9.12 18.11
C THR A 52 9.18 8.00 17.45
N LYS A 53 9.77 6.78 17.37
CA LYS A 53 9.10 5.60 16.80
C LYS A 53 7.72 5.33 17.43
N LYS A 54 7.66 5.38 18.77
CA LYS A 54 6.41 5.15 19.52
C LYS A 54 5.33 6.19 19.17
N ARG A 55 5.70 7.46 19.10
CA ARG A 55 4.78 8.56 18.76
C ARG A 55 4.30 8.49 17.32
N ALA A 56 5.17 8.17 16.37
CA ALA A 56 4.81 7.97 14.97
C ALA A 56 3.79 6.83 14.80
N ILE A 57 4.03 5.68 15.43
CA ILE A 57 3.10 4.54 15.42
C ILE A 57 1.75 4.92 16.04
N PHE A 58 1.73 5.56 17.20
CA PHE A 58 0.50 5.99 17.88
C PHE A 58 -0.34 6.92 17.00
N ILE A 59 0.29 7.92 16.39
CA ILE A 59 -0.39 8.87 15.49
C ILE A 59 -0.97 8.12 14.28
N TYR A 60 -0.19 7.24 13.68
CA TYR A 60 -0.62 6.49 12.50
C TYR A 60 -1.81 5.56 12.80
N VAL A 61 -1.73 4.78 13.88
CA VAL A 61 -2.82 3.88 14.30
C VAL A 61 -4.08 4.67 14.63
N ARG A 62 -3.98 5.75 15.41
CA ARG A 62 -5.12 6.62 15.74
C ARG A 62 -5.75 7.25 14.49
N PHE A 63 -4.93 7.68 13.54
CA PHE A 63 -5.42 8.20 12.27
C PHE A 63 -6.16 7.11 11.49
N LEU A 64 -5.57 5.93 11.35
CA LEU A 64 -6.19 4.82 10.62
C LEU A 64 -7.56 4.46 11.21
N LEU A 65 -7.63 4.23 12.51
CA LEU A 65 -8.90 3.92 13.18
C LEU A 65 -9.95 4.99 12.90
N TRP A 66 -9.60 6.26 13.06
CA TRP A 66 -10.55 7.34 12.83
C TRP A 66 -10.97 7.50 11.37
N ALA A 67 -10.01 7.48 10.44
CA ALA A 67 -10.26 7.76 9.03
C ALA A 67 -10.92 6.57 8.33
N TRP A 68 -10.51 5.35 8.67
CA TRP A 68 -11.01 4.13 8.05
C TRP A 68 -12.40 3.77 8.55
N LEU A 69 -12.68 3.85 9.83
CA LEU A 69 -14.03 3.64 10.37
C LEU A 69 -15.05 4.61 9.75
N ARG A 70 -14.63 5.83 9.45
CA ARG A 70 -15.47 6.84 8.78
C ARG A 70 -15.39 6.77 7.26
N THR A 71 -14.65 5.82 6.69
CA THR A 71 -14.48 5.64 5.23
C THR A 71 -14.11 6.94 4.47
N LYS A 72 -13.35 7.83 5.13
CA LYS A 72 -12.98 9.15 4.59
C LYS A 72 -11.70 9.16 3.72
N ILE A 73 -11.04 8.01 3.55
CA ILE A 73 -9.87 7.88 2.70
C ILE A 73 -10.36 7.64 1.27
N ALA A 74 -9.91 8.46 0.34
CA ALA A 74 -10.26 8.30 -1.07
C ALA A 74 -9.60 7.05 -1.67
N PRO A 75 -10.27 6.32 -2.57
CA PRO A 75 -9.63 5.31 -3.39
C PRO A 75 -8.67 5.97 -4.39
N VAL A 76 -7.59 5.27 -4.72
CA VAL A 76 -6.65 5.72 -5.76
C VAL A 76 -7.33 5.69 -7.13
N VAL A 77 -7.10 6.76 -7.88
CA VAL A 77 -7.70 6.92 -9.22
C VAL A 77 -7.27 5.77 -10.13
N TRP A 78 -8.18 5.32 -10.99
CA TRP A 78 -8.03 4.20 -11.94
C TRP A 78 -7.90 2.81 -11.30
N ALA A 79 -7.57 2.67 -10.01
CA ALA A 79 -7.38 1.36 -9.38
C ALA A 79 -8.61 0.44 -9.57
N LYS A 80 -9.81 0.93 -9.24
CA LYS A 80 -11.05 0.15 -9.36
C LYS A 80 -11.38 -0.23 -10.81
N THR A 81 -11.15 0.69 -11.73
CA THR A 81 -11.41 0.47 -13.18
C THR A 81 -10.50 -0.62 -13.73
N LYS A 82 -9.20 -0.51 -13.48
CA LYS A 82 -8.21 -1.50 -13.93
C LYS A 82 -8.40 -2.87 -13.27
N LEU A 83 -8.70 -2.93 -11.99
CA LEU A 83 -9.00 -4.19 -11.31
C LEU A 83 -10.23 -4.88 -11.91
N LYS A 84 -11.28 -4.12 -12.27
CA LYS A 84 -12.45 -4.69 -12.96
C LYS A 84 -12.11 -5.18 -14.36
N GLU A 85 -11.28 -4.43 -15.12
CA GLU A 85 -10.79 -4.85 -16.43
C GLU A 85 -10.02 -6.18 -16.33
N PHE A 86 -9.05 -6.27 -15.42
CA PHE A 86 -8.26 -7.48 -15.22
C PHE A 86 -9.10 -8.66 -14.70
N LYS A 87 -10.10 -8.38 -13.84
CA LYS A 87 -11.05 -9.41 -13.39
C LYS A 87 -11.83 -10.02 -14.56
N LYS A 88 -12.23 -9.20 -15.55
CA LYS A 88 -12.86 -9.71 -16.77
C LYS A 88 -11.94 -10.58 -17.61
N LYS A 89 -10.61 -10.35 -17.53
CA LYS A 89 -9.57 -11.20 -18.14
C LYS A 89 -9.23 -12.46 -17.31
N GLY A 90 -9.99 -12.75 -16.24
CA GLY A 90 -9.84 -13.96 -15.41
C GLY A 90 -8.83 -13.86 -14.27
N TYR A 91 -8.27 -12.67 -13.99
CA TYR A 91 -7.37 -12.49 -12.84
C TYR A 91 -8.11 -12.49 -11.51
N LYS A 92 -7.50 -13.10 -10.48
CA LYS A 92 -7.96 -13.08 -9.10
C LYS A 92 -7.05 -12.18 -8.25
N PHE A 93 -7.64 -11.52 -7.25
CA PHE A 93 -6.91 -10.52 -6.45
C PHE A 93 -6.99 -10.83 -4.96
N HIS A 94 -5.87 -10.62 -4.27
CA HIS A 94 -5.77 -10.60 -2.83
C HIS A 94 -5.15 -9.28 -2.38
N VAL A 95 -5.68 -8.69 -1.33
CA VAL A 95 -5.01 -7.56 -0.68
C VAL A 95 -3.94 -8.11 0.26
N VAL A 96 -2.71 -7.59 0.14
CA VAL A 96 -1.58 -7.93 1.03
C VAL A 96 -1.06 -6.62 1.62
N THR A 97 -1.37 -6.36 2.89
CA THR A 97 -1.09 -5.08 3.53
C THR A 97 -0.13 -5.21 4.71
N ALA A 98 0.75 -4.23 4.88
CA ALA A 98 1.67 -4.11 6.02
C ALA A 98 0.96 -3.87 7.37
N ARG A 99 -0.34 -3.55 7.34
CA ARG A 99 -1.13 -3.23 8.54
C ARG A 99 -1.17 -4.37 9.54
N HIS A 100 -1.41 -4.00 10.80
CA HIS A 100 -1.69 -4.96 11.86
C HIS A 100 -3.12 -5.50 11.73
N PHE A 101 -3.32 -6.80 12.02
CA PHE A 101 -4.62 -7.48 11.89
C PHE A 101 -5.75 -6.86 12.74
N LEU A 102 -5.43 -6.16 13.81
CA LEU A 102 -6.43 -5.41 14.62
C LEU A 102 -7.21 -4.37 13.81
N LEU A 103 -6.66 -3.94 12.69
CA LEU A 103 -7.31 -3.01 11.76
C LEU A 103 -8.23 -3.72 10.75
N ARG A 104 -8.42 -5.06 10.86
CA ARG A 104 -9.17 -5.86 9.88
C ARG A 104 -10.60 -5.37 9.68
N PHE A 105 -11.28 -5.01 10.74
CA PHE A 105 -12.67 -4.55 10.66
C PHE A 105 -12.77 -3.22 9.89
N ALA A 106 -12.00 -2.22 10.27
CA ALA A 106 -11.97 -0.92 9.60
C ALA A 106 -11.53 -1.04 8.13
N THR A 107 -10.52 -1.88 7.86
CA THR A 107 -10.04 -2.18 6.50
C THR A 107 -11.12 -2.87 5.67
N GLY A 108 -11.80 -3.87 6.24
CA GLY A 108 -12.87 -4.60 5.57
C GLY A 108 -14.06 -3.70 5.21
N LEU A 109 -14.51 -2.83 6.11
CA LEU A 109 -15.58 -1.85 5.84
C LEU A 109 -15.21 -0.93 4.67
N TRP A 110 -13.98 -0.43 4.65
CA TRP A 110 -13.53 0.46 3.59
C TRP A 110 -13.44 -0.27 2.24
N LEU A 111 -12.87 -1.47 2.22
CA LEU A 111 -12.80 -2.31 1.01
C LEU A 111 -14.20 -2.69 0.50
N CYS A 112 -15.12 -3.04 1.38
CA CYS A 112 -16.51 -3.33 1.02
C CYS A 112 -17.18 -2.12 0.35
N LYS A 113 -16.96 -0.92 0.88
CA LYS A 113 -17.52 0.32 0.29
C LYS A 113 -16.93 0.62 -1.08
N ASN A 114 -15.61 0.53 -1.24
CA ASN A 114 -14.92 1.05 -2.43
C ASN A 114 -14.66 -0.03 -3.50
N TYR A 115 -14.43 -1.29 -3.10
CA TYR A 115 -13.95 -2.40 -3.95
C TYR A 115 -14.78 -3.67 -3.77
N ARG A 116 -16.08 -3.53 -3.51
CA ARG A 116 -16.98 -4.67 -3.27
C ARG A 116 -16.85 -5.74 -4.35
N HIS A 117 -16.72 -7.01 -3.92
CA HIS A 117 -16.60 -8.20 -4.77
C HIS A 117 -15.38 -8.24 -5.71
N ILE A 118 -14.35 -7.43 -5.48
CA ILE A 118 -13.12 -7.47 -6.29
C ILE A 118 -12.11 -8.44 -5.70
N PHE A 119 -11.85 -8.36 -4.40
CA PHE A 119 -10.83 -9.15 -3.71
C PHE A 119 -11.41 -10.43 -3.11
N GLN A 120 -10.61 -11.52 -3.17
CA GLN A 120 -10.95 -12.81 -2.57
C GLN A 120 -10.62 -12.84 -1.08
N SER A 121 -9.52 -12.24 -0.68
CA SER A 121 -9.11 -12.14 0.73
C SER A 121 -8.26 -10.90 1.00
N VAL A 122 -8.07 -10.62 2.28
CA VAL A 122 -7.16 -9.61 2.81
C VAL A 122 -6.19 -10.27 3.77
N VAL A 123 -4.90 -10.18 3.51
CA VAL A 123 -3.84 -10.75 4.34
C VAL A 123 -3.03 -9.62 4.97
N PHE A 124 -2.87 -9.68 6.29
CA PHE A 124 -2.18 -8.68 7.09
C PHE A 124 -0.76 -9.17 7.41
N ALA A 125 0.23 -8.44 6.93
CA ALA A 125 1.65 -8.77 7.17
C ALA A 125 2.13 -8.38 8.57
N ASN A 126 1.33 -7.64 9.34
CA ASN A 126 1.58 -7.27 10.73
C ASN A 126 2.95 -6.59 10.97
N PHE A 127 3.40 -5.73 10.06
CA PHE A 127 4.70 -5.06 10.18
C PHE A 127 4.84 -4.33 11.51
N PHE A 128 6.08 -4.24 11.97
CA PHE A 128 6.47 -3.65 13.28
C PHE A 128 6.05 -4.45 14.51
N THR A 129 5.61 -5.68 14.37
CA THR A 129 5.29 -6.60 15.47
C THR A 129 6.15 -7.86 15.42
N ARG A 130 6.12 -8.66 16.48
CA ARG A 130 6.77 -9.99 16.52
C ARG A 130 6.12 -11.00 15.55
N PHE A 131 4.93 -10.72 15.05
CA PHE A 131 4.19 -11.54 14.09
C PHE A 131 4.35 -11.02 12.65
N SER A 132 5.35 -10.19 12.40
CA SER A 132 5.61 -9.65 11.08
C SER A 132 5.99 -10.76 10.10
N THR A 133 5.35 -10.75 8.94
CA THR A 133 5.62 -11.67 7.83
C THR A 133 5.97 -10.84 6.58
N LYS A 134 6.96 -11.26 5.82
CA LYS A 134 7.33 -10.59 4.58
C LYS A 134 6.20 -10.70 3.55
N LYS A 135 5.98 -9.63 2.76
CA LYS A 135 4.98 -9.66 1.70
C LYS A 135 5.32 -10.70 0.62
N SER A 136 6.60 -10.90 0.33
CA SER A 136 7.06 -11.94 -0.61
C SER A 136 6.63 -13.35 -0.17
N GLU A 137 6.76 -13.69 1.12
CA GLU A 137 6.31 -14.97 1.67
C GLU A 137 4.79 -15.14 1.58
N ILE A 138 4.03 -14.06 1.85
CA ILE A 138 2.57 -14.06 1.72
C ILE A 138 2.18 -14.28 0.26
N CYS A 139 2.83 -13.59 -0.68
CA CYS A 139 2.59 -13.75 -2.10
C CYS A 139 2.86 -15.18 -2.57
N LYS A 140 3.94 -15.81 -2.10
CA LYS A 140 4.24 -17.23 -2.40
C LYS A 140 3.13 -18.15 -1.89
N LYS A 141 2.69 -17.99 -0.65
CA LYS A 141 1.58 -18.77 -0.06
C LYS A 141 0.26 -18.59 -0.82
N LEU A 142 0.04 -17.43 -1.40
CA LEU A 142 -1.13 -17.13 -2.23
C LEU A 142 -0.98 -17.58 -3.68
N TRP A 143 0.19 -18.09 -4.10
CA TRP A 143 0.53 -18.39 -5.49
C TRP A 143 0.39 -17.14 -6.39
N ALA A 144 0.64 -15.95 -5.84
CA ALA A 144 0.60 -14.72 -6.59
C ALA A 144 1.78 -14.64 -7.55
N THR A 145 1.48 -14.45 -8.83
CA THR A 145 2.49 -14.29 -9.89
C THR A 145 2.92 -12.84 -10.06
N MET A 146 2.15 -11.92 -9.50
CA MET A 146 2.38 -10.48 -9.57
C MET A 146 1.98 -9.80 -8.27
N ILE A 147 2.61 -8.65 -8.00
CA ILE A 147 2.19 -7.71 -6.96
C ILE A 147 2.18 -6.29 -7.49
N ILE A 148 1.21 -5.48 -7.02
CA ILE A 148 1.17 -4.03 -7.24
C ILE A 148 1.49 -3.37 -5.90
N GLU A 149 2.54 -2.56 -5.87
CA GLU A 149 3.20 -2.05 -4.66
C GLU A 149 3.61 -0.59 -4.85
N ASP A 150 3.88 0.15 -3.78
CA ASP A 150 4.43 1.51 -3.78
C ASP A 150 5.77 1.63 -3.04
N ASN A 151 6.11 0.60 -2.26
CA ASN A 151 7.34 0.55 -1.49
C ASN A 151 8.44 -0.24 -2.20
N LEU A 152 9.59 0.39 -2.43
CA LEU A 152 10.69 -0.23 -3.17
C LEU A 152 11.31 -1.43 -2.43
N GLU A 153 11.45 -1.36 -1.09
CA GLU A 153 12.01 -2.47 -0.29
C GLU A 153 11.15 -3.73 -0.44
N ASN A 154 9.82 -3.60 -0.34
CA ASN A 154 8.89 -4.72 -0.54
C ASN A 154 8.90 -5.22 -1.99
N ALA A 155 9.02 -4.30 -2.96
CA ALA A 155 9.11 -4.61 -4.37
C ALA A 155 10.34 -5.46 -4.69
N GLU A 156 11.50 -5.08 -4.14
CA GLU A 156 12.74 -5.84 -4.29
C GLU A 156 12.65 -7.25 -3.67
N GLU A 157 12.07 -7.35 -2.45
CA GLU A 157 11.86 -8.65 -1.81
C GLU A 157 10.97 -9.57 -2.65
N CYS A 158 9.91 -9.03 -3.25
CA CYS A 158 9.02 -9.80 -4.12
C CYS A 158 9.71 -10.19 -5.45
N ALA A 159 10.45 -9.27 -6.06
CA ALA A 159 11.16 -9.54 -7.31
C ALA A 159 12.26 -10.61 -7.15
N LYS A 160 12.96 -10.67 -6.02
CA LYS A 160 13.90 -11.73 -5.67
C LYS A 160 13.26 -13.13 -5.63
N GLU A 161 11.98 -13.19 -5.33
CA GLU A 161 11.17 -14.42 -5.31
C GLU A 161 10.45 -14.68 -6.65
N TRP A 162 10.92 -14.07 -7.75
CA TRP A 162 10.39 -14.21 -9.10
C TRP A 162 8.93 -13.75 -9.28
N ILE A 163 8.43 -12.90 -8.35
CA ILE A 163 7.12 -12.29 -8.44
C ILE A 163 7.26 -11.01 -9.24
N LYS A 164 6.54 -10.88 -10.35
CA LYS A 164 6.53 -9.65 -11.16
C LYS A 164 5.95 -8.49 -10.35
N VAL A 165 6.64 -7.36 -10.32
CA VAL A 165 6.20 -6.19 -9.55
C VAL A 165 5.85 -5.03 -10.45
N TYR A 166 4.66 -4.44 -10.25
CA TYR A 166 4.35 -3.10 -10.70
C TYR A 166 4.49 -2.14 -9.52
N LEU A 167 5.47 -1.24 -9.62
CA LEU A 167 5.78 -0.25 -8.59
C LEU A 167 5.15 1.09 -8.97
N LEU A 168 4.12 1.53 -8.24
CA LEU A 168 3.51 2.84 -8.45
C LEU A 168 4.46 3.94 -8.01
N ASP A 169 4.65 4.94 -8.87
CA ASP A 169 5.51 6.09 -8.59
C ASP A 169 5.02 6.88 -7.37
N LYS A 170 5.93 7.07 -6.40
CA LYS A 170 5.69 7.81 -5.15
C LYS A 170 6.96 8.57 -4.74
N PRO A 171 6.85 9.66 -3.96
CA PRO A 171 8.01 10.43 -3.51
C PRO A 171 9.09 9.61 -2.80
N TRP A 172 8.73 8.51 -2.14
CA TRP A 172 9.65 7.66 -1.36
C TRP A 172 10.29 6.53 -2.15
N ASN A 173 10.00 6.38 -3.44
CA ASN A 173 10.63 5.35 -4.28
C ASN A 173 11.38 5.94 -5.48
N GLN A 174 11.91 7.17 -5.34
CA GLN A 174 12.64 7.85 -6.41
C GLN A 174 14.06 7.30 -6.63
N ASN A 175 14.57 6.50 -5.70
CA ASN A 175 15.82 5.77 -5.83
C ASN A 175 15.71 4.49 -6.70
N TYR A 176 14.54 4.24 -7.31
CA TYR A 176 14.37 3.16 -8.27
C TYR A 176 15.29 3.35 -9.50
N ASP A 177 16.01 2.29 -9.85
CA ASP A 177 16.86 2.22 -11.04
C ASP A 177 16.52 0.93 -11.81
N LYS A 178 16.05 1.06 -13.04
CA LYS A 178 15.63 -0.06 -13.89
C LYS A 178 16.73 -1.11 -14.12
N LYS A 179 18.00 -0.67 -14.15
CA LYS A 179 19.14 -1.57 -14.38
C LYS A 179 19.43 -2.44 -13.16
N LYS A 180 19.23 -1.89 -11.96
CA LYS A 180 19.49 -2.56 -10.68
C LYS A 180 18.31 -3.41 -10.22
N HIS A 181 17.08 -2.95 -10.43
CA HIS A 181 15.85 -3.56 -9.90
C HIS A 181 15.14 -4.41 -10.96
N LYS A 182 15.79 -5.52 -11.37
CA LYS A 182 15.22 -6.47 -12.33
C LYS A 182 13.91 -7.07 -11.78
N GLY A 183 12.93 -7.29 -12.66
CA GLY A 183 11.62 -7.82 -12.26
C GLY A 183 10.62 -6.79 -11.74
N ILE A 184 11.05 -5.52 -11.59
CA ILE A 184 10.21 -4.40 -11.15
C ILE A 184 9.94 -3.47 -12.34
N ILE A 185 8.68 -3.13 -12.57
CA ILE A 185 8.23 -2.19 -13.58
C ILE A 185 7.63 -0.98 -12.86
N LYS A 186 8.35 0.14 -12.85
CA LYS A 186 7.83 1.39 -12.28
C LYS A 186 6.84 2.01 -13.26
N VAL A 187 5.68 2.43 -12.75
CA VAL A 187 4.58 3.03 -13.49
C VAL A 187 4.07 4.27 -12.77
N ASN A 188 3.64 5.30 -13.51
CA ASN A 188 3.18 6.54 -12.90
C ASN A 188 1.83 6.40 -12.21
N SER A 189 0.98 5.54 -12.74
CA SER A 189 -0.40 5.36 -12.27
C SER A 189 -0.95 3.96 -12.56
N TRP A 190 -2.11 3.65 -12.02
CA TRP A 190 -2.85 2.45 -12.39
C TRP A 190 -3.21 2.38 -13.89
N ALA A 191 -3.39 3.53 -14.55
CA ALA A 191 -3.71 3.58 -15.98
C ALA A 191 -2.62 2.94 -16.85
N ASP A 192 -1.35 3.02 -16.40
CA ASP A 192 -0.17 2.54 -17.13
C ASP A 192 0.09 1.04 -16.93
N ILE A 193 -0.65 0.37 -16.02
CA ILE A 193 -0.50 -1.07 -15.77
C ILE A 193 -1.16 -1.85 -16.90
N ASN A 194 -0.35 -2.66 -17.61
CA ASN A 194 -0.77 -3.57 -18.67
C ASN A 194 -0.31 -5.00 -18.35
N ILE A 195 -1.28 -5.95 -18.26
CA ILE A 195 -1.08 -7.36 -17.90
C ILE A 195 -1.82 -8.32 -18.83
#